data_2c46fb82ed5d300019c43f2bd419ded4
#
_entry.id   2c46fb82ed5d300019c43f2bd419ded4
#
_cell.length_a   1.000
_cell.length_b   1.000
_cell.length_c   1.000
_cell.angle_alpha   90.00
_cell.angle_beta   90.00
_cell.angle_gamma   90.00
#
_symmetry.space_group_name_H-M   'P 1'
#
loop_
_entity.id
_entity.type
_entity.pdbx_description
1 polymer ?
#
loop_
_entity_poly.entity_id
_entity_poly.type
_entity_poly.pdbx_seq_one_letter_code
_entity_poly.pdbx_strand_id
1 'polypeptide(L)'
;YDKSDIHIHLPEGAIPKDGPSAGITMVTAMVSALTGRKVKADLAMTGEITLSGRVLPVGGIKEKMLAAHRYGVKTILLPERNLQDLEELPQKVKNDITFIPVSHMDEVLKLALEPQATND
;
A
#
# COMPACT_ATOMS: atom_id res chain seq x y z
N TYR A 1 -1.19 -23.36 9.11
CA TYR A 1 -0.95 -21.95 8.90
C TYR A 1 -2.28 -21.19 8.84
N ASP A 2 -2.56 -20.49 9.90
CA ASP A 2 -3.83 -19.79 10.02
C ASP A 2 -3.70 -18.35 9.54
N LYS A 3 -4.44 -18.01 8.51
CA LYS A 3 -4.36 -16.71 7.91
C LYS A 3 -4.85 -15.59 8.83
N SER A 4 -5.76 -15.90 9.73
CA SER A 4 -6.30 -14.88 10.61
C SER A 4 -5.28 -14.43 11.65
N ASP A 5 -4.21 -15.18 11.81
CA ASP A 5 -3.20 -14.90 12.81
C ASP A 5 -1.85 -14.52 12.19
N ILE A 6 -1.89 -13.94 11.01
CA ILE A 6 -0.64 -13.50 10.40
C ILE A 6 -0.13 -12.30 11.15
N HIS A 7 0.96 -12.49 11.86
CA HIS A 7 1.68 -11.41 12.50
C HIS A 7 2.91 -11.14 11.66
N ILE A 8 3.02 -9.92 11.19
CA ILE A 8 4.13 -9.58 10.33
C ILE A 8 5.29 -9.11 11.19
N HIS A 9 6.28 -9.97 11.29
CA HIS A 9 7.56 -9.62 11.86
C HIS A 9 8.49 -9.35 10.71
N LEU A 10 8.84 -8.11 10.51
CA LEU A 10 9.68 -7.75 9.38
C LEU A 10 11.14 -8.00 9.73
N PRO A 11 11.85 -8.75 8.89
CA PRO A 11 13.29 -8.90 9.08
C PRO A 11 13.96 -7.55 9.03
N GLU A 12 15.02 -7.39 9.79
CA GLU A 12 15.69 -6.12 9.89
C GLU A 12 16.07 -5.53 8.53
N GLY A 13 16.42 -6.37 7.57
CA GLY A 13 16.80 -5.91 6.24
C GLY A 13 15.62 -5.66 5.30
N ALA A 14 14.39 -5.94 5.73
CA ALA A 14 13.25 -5.78 4.85
C ALA A 14 12.85 -4.32 4.70
N ILE A 15 13.22 -3.46 5.65
CA ILE A 15 12.94 -2.04 5.59
C ILE A 15 14.22 -1.30 5.28
N PRO A 16 14.35 -0.69 4.11
CA PRO A 16 15.54 0.06 3.77
C PRO A 16 15.73 1.23 4.73
N LYS A 17 16.97 1.45 5.15
CA LYS A 17 17.26 2.55 6.06
C LYS A 17 16.94 3.91 5.43
N ASP A 18 17.25 4.02 4.15
CA ASP A 18 17.01 5.26 3.41
C ASP A 18 16.02 5.03 2.29
N GLY A 19 15.18 4.04 2.44
CA GLY A 19 14.27 3.66 1.38
C GLY A 19 12.89 4.19 1.64
N PRO A 20 12.69 5.44 1.44
CA PRO A 20 11.40 6.02 1.70
C PRO A 20 10.36 5.40 0.79
N SER A 21 9.18 5.37 1.21
CA SER A 21 7.98 5.05 0.45
C SER A 21 7.91 3.67 -0.20
N ALA A 22 8.96 2.85 -0.12
CA ALA A 22 8.89 1.51 -0.68
C ALA A 22 8.33 0.50 0.31
N GLY A 23 8.19 0.87 1.58
CA GLY A 23 7.89 -0.08 2.65
C GLY A 23 6.68 -0.94 2.45
N ILE A 24 5.50 -0.32 2.24
CA ILE A 24 4.29 -1.13 2.13
C ILE A 24 4.27 -1.94 0.85
N THR A 25 4.83 -1.41 -0.22
CA THR A 25 4.91 -2.14 -1.49
C THR A 25 5.79 -3.39 -1.33
N MET A 26 6.93 -3.23 -0.70
CA MET A 26 7.86 -4.34 -0.50
C MET A 26 7.25 -5.44 0.37
N VAL A 27 6.63 -5.06 1.48
CA VAL A 27 6.03 -6.04 2.37
C VAL A 27 4.86 -6.74 1.69
N THR A 28 4.06 -6.00 0.94
CA THR A 28 2.96 -6.61 0.19
C THR A 28 3.46 -7.65 -0.80
N ALA A 29 4.55 -7.34 -1.50
CA ALA A 29 5.14 -8.27 -2.45
C ALA A 29 5.66 -9.52 -1.74
N MET A 30 6.29 -9.36 -0.57
CA MET A 30 6.79 -10.48 0.20
C MET A 30 5.65 -11.39 0.65
N VAL A 31 4.59 -10.82 1.18
CA VAL A 31 3.44 -11.63 1.64
C VAL A 31 2.76 -12.30 0.46
N SER A 32 2.65 -11.59 -0.67
CA SER A 32 2.10 -12.18 -1.88
C SER A 32 2.88 -13.43 -2.28
N ALA A 33 4.21 -13.32 -2.28
CA ALA A 33 5.07 -14.46 -2.64
C ALA A 33 4.94 -15.61 -1.65
N LEU A 34 4.87 -15.30 -0.37
CA LEU A 34 4.82 -16.35 0.66
C LEU A 34 3.47 -17.06 0.72
N THR A 35 2.39 -16.37 0.40
CA THR A 35 1.04 -16.93 0.53
C THR A 35 0.44 -17.38 -0.79
N GLY A 36 1.07 -17.04 -1.90
CA GLY A 36 0.51 -17.33 -3.21
C GLY A 36 -0.68 -16.47 -3.59
N ARG A 37 -0.98 -15.45 -2.81
CA ARG A 37 -2.08 -14.53 -3.10
C ARG A 37 -1.58 -13.43 -4.03
N LYS A 38 -2.35 -13.15 -5.06
CA LYS A 38 -1.97 -12.12 -6.03
C LYS A 38 -2.32 -10.74 -5.55
N VAL A 39 -1.51 -9.76 -5.96
CA VAL A 39 -1.82 -8.36 -5.71
C VAL A 39 -2.88 -7.94 -6.73
N LYS A 40 -3.87 -7.20 -6.27
CA LYS A 40 -4.96 -6.75 -7.15
C LYS A 40 -4.44 -5.86 -8.27
N ALA A 41 -5.07 -5.97 -9.44
CA ALA A 41 -4.72 -5.15 -10.59
C ALA A 41 -5.21 -3.71 -10.40
N ASP A 42 -4.61 -2.79 -11.14
CA ASP A 42 -4.99 -1.38 -11.14
C ASP A 42 -4.92 -0.70 -9.77
N LEU A 43 -4.08 -1.26 -8.90
CA LEU A 43 -3.90 -0.74 -7.56
C LEU A 43 -2.45 -0.33 -7.38
N ALA A 44 -2.24 0.84 -6.83
CA ALA A 44 -0.91 1.30 -6.46
C ALA A 44 -0.92 1.61 -4.97
N MET A 45 0.26 1.76 -4.41
CA MET A 45 0.37 2.06 -2.99
C MET A 45 1.64 2.83 -2.71
N THR A 46 1.61 3.63 -1.66
CA THR A 46 2.79 4.35 -1.21
C THR A 46 2.72 4.42 0.31
N GLY A 47 3.88 4.39 0.95
CA GLY A 47 3.95 4.48 2.40
C GLY A 47 5.17 3.79 2.93
N GLU A 48 5.74 4.36 3.99
CA GLU A 48 6.80 3.73 4.73
C GLU A 48 6.17 2.98 5.90
N ILE A 49 6.93 2.07 6.50
CA ILE A 49 6.36 1.26 7.56
C ILE A 49 7.38 1.05 8.66
N THR A 50 6.90 0.98 9.90
CA THR A 50 7.73 0.66 11.05
C THR A 50 7.83 -0.85 11.19
N LEU A 51 8.75 -1.27 12.05
CA LEU A 51 8.90 -2.71 12.32
C LEU A 51 7.65 -3.34 12.91
N SER A 52 6.80 -2.54 13.53
CA SER A 52 5.54 -3.05 14.09
C SER A 52 4.41 -3.04 13.06
N GLY A 53 4.67 -2.59 11.83
CA GLY A 53 3.68 -2.60 10.77
C GLY A 53 2.85 -1.34 10.65
N ARG A 54 3.22 -0.29 11.37
CA ARG A 54 2.50 0.98 11.29
C ARG A 54 2.91 1.74 10.04
N VAL A 55 1.93 2.23 9.29
CA VAL A 55 2.18 2.97 8.07
C VAL A 55 2.48 4.44 8.41
N LEU A 56 3.57 4.95 7.86
CA LEU A 56 4.02 6.32 8.11
C LEU A 56 3.81 7.19 6.88
N PRO A 57 3.58 8.50 7.08
CA PRO A 57 3.39 9.41 5.96
C PRO A 57 4.68 9.56 5.14
N VAL A 58 4.50 9.90 3.87
CA VAL A 58 5.61 10.07 2.93
C VAL A 58 5.53 11.43 2.27
N GLY A 59 6.63 11.86 1.68
CA GLY A 59 6.66 13.09 0.90
C GLY A 59 6.36 12.84 -0.57
N GLY A 60 6.20 13.91 -1.33
CA GLY A 60 6.03 13.81 -2.77
C GLY A 60 4.70 13.22 -3.21
N ILE A 61 3.69 13.34 -2.38
CA ILE A 61 2.38 12.75 -2.68
C ILE A 61 1.79 13.31 -3.98
N LYS A 62 1.84 14.63 -4.16
CA LYS A 62 1.24 15.24 -5.34
C LYS A 62 1.83 14.65 -6.63
N GLU A 63 3.15 14.59 -6.72
CA GLU A 63 3.81 14.07 -7.91
C GLU A 63 3.52 12.60 -8.11
N LYS A 64 3.48 11.83 -7.03
CA LYS A 64 3.19 10.41 -7.11
C LYS A 64 1.77 10.15 -7.60
N MET A 65 0.81 10.94 -7.10
CA MET A 65 -0.58 10.77 -7.51
C MET A 65 -0.78 11.17 -8.96
N LEU A 66 -0.14 12.25 -9.39
CA LEU A 66 -0.23 12.67 -10.79
C LEU A 66 0.38 11.62 -11.71
N ALA A 67 1.50 11.03 -11.32
CA ALA A 67 2.11 9.96 -12.11
C ALA A 67 1.20 8.74 -12.18
N ALA A 68 0.63 8.34 -11.07
CA ALA A 68 -0.29 7.20 -11.02
C ALA A 68 -1.50 7.43 -11.93
N HIS A 69 -2.01 8.64 -11.93
CA HIS A 69 -3.14 9.00 -12.78
C HIS A 69 -2.78 8.84 -14.26
N ARG A 70 -1.58 9.28 -14.64
CA ARG A 70 -1.11 9.13 -16.01
C ARG A 70 -0.97 7.68 -16.45
N TYR A 71 -0.64 6.80 -15.51
CA TYR A 71 -0.51 5.37 -15.80
C TYR A 71 -1.83 4.62 -15.73
N GLY A 72 -2.92 5.31 -15.47
CA GLY A 72 -4.23 4.68 -15.46
C GLY A 72 -4.57 3.89 -14.21
N VAL A 73 -3.87 4.16 -13.12
CA VAL A 73 -4.16 3.50 -11.85
C VAL A 73 -5.53 3.94 -11.34
N LYS A 74 -6.32 2.99 -10.85
CA LYS A 74 -7.68 3.26 -10.40
C LYS A 74 -7.81 3.38 -8.89
N THR A 75 -6.95 2.73 -8.15
CA THR A 75 -7.03 2.72 -6.69
C THR A 75 -5.64 2.92 -6.10
N ILE A 76 -5.55 3.78 -5.10
CA ILE A 76 -4.27 4.04 -4.44
C ILE A 76 -4.44 3.92 -2.93
N LEU A 77 -3.58 3.11 -2.32
CA LEU A 77 -3.47 3.04 -0.86
C LEU A 77 -2.38 4.01 -0.44
N LEU A 78 -2.69 4.84 0.54
CA LEU A 78 -1.73 5.84 1.01
C LEU A 78 -1.85 6.01 2.51
N PRO A 79 -0.80 6.54 3.16
CA PRO A 79 -0.87 6.74 4.61
C PRO A 79 -2.00 7.69 4.97
N GLU A 80 -2.71 7.36 6.03
CA GLU A 80 -3.83 8.18 6.50
C GLU A 80 -3.43 9.64 6.68
N ARG A 81 -2.22 9.87 7.18
CA ARG A 81 -1.75 11.24 7.43
C ARG A 81 -1.47 12.04 6.16
N ASN A 82 -1.45 11.37 5.01
CA ASN A 82 -1.26 12.07 3.74
C ASN A 82 -2.57 12.49 3.08
N LEU A 83 -3.72 12.23 3.70
CA LEU A 83 -4.99 12.63 3.11
C LEU A 83 -5.08 14.12 2.81
N GLN A 84 -4.52 14.95 3.67
CA GLN A 84 -4.55 16.39 3.47
C GLN A 84 -3.80 16.81 2.21
N ASP A 85 -2.82 16.03 1.79
CA ASP A 85 -2.05 16.37 0.59
C ASP A 85 -2.86 16.18 -0.69
N LEU A 86 -3.96 15.45 -0.62
CA LEU A 86 -4.81 15.23 -1.78
C LEU A 86 -5.59 16.46 -2.18
N GLU A 87 -5.74 17.42 -1.28
CA GLU A 87 -6.48 18.64 -1.58
C GLU A 87 -5.85 19.45 -2.71
N GLU A 88 -4.55 19.31 -2.91
CA GLU A 88 -3.84 20.04 -3.95
C GLU A 88 -3.96 19.42 -5.32
N LEU A 89 -4.59 18.25 -5.41
CA LEU A 89 -4.72 17.56 -6.70
C LEU A 89 -5.83 18.15 -7.55
N PRO A 90 -5.66 18.13 -8.90
CA PRO A 90 -6.75 18.53 -9.78
C PRO A 90 -8.00 17.69 -9.54
N GLN A 91 -9.15 18.28 -9.72
CA GLN A 91 -10.41 17.57 -9.48
C GLN A 91 -10.54 16.32 -10.35
N LYS A 92 -10.04 16.36 -11.57
CA LYS A 92 -10.07 15.18 -12.44
C LYS A 92 -9.33 14.00 -11.82
N VAL A 93 -8.18 14.25 -11.22
CA VAL A 93 -7.42 13.17 -10.56
C VAL A 93 -8.22 12.63 -9.38
N LYS A 94 -8.80 13.52 -8.59
CA LYS A 94 -9.61 13.11 -7.44
C LYS A 94 -10.82 12.27 -7.86
N ASN A 95 -11.39 12.58 -9.02
CA ASN A 95 -12.55 11.85 -9.51
C ASN A 95 -12.19 10.51 -10.14
N ASP A 96 -11.02 10.42 -10.76
CA ASP A 96 -10.63 9.22 -11.49
C ASP A 96 -10.01 8.15 -10.61
N ILE A 97 -9.53 8.51 -9.44
CA ILE A 97 -8.82 7.58 -8.55
C ILE A 97 -9.57 7.46 -7.22
N THR A 98 -9.67 6.24 -6.74
CA THR A 98 -10.18 5.98 -5.39
C THR A 98 -8.98 5.95 -4.44
N PHE A 99 -8.96 6.88 -3.50
CA PHE A 99 -7.88 6.97 -2.51
C PHE A 99 -8.34 6.31 -1.21
N ILE A 100 -7.58 5.34 -0.74
CA ILE A 100 -7.92 4.61 0.47
C ILE A 100 -6.83 4.83 1.51
N PRO A 101 -7.14 5.52 2.62
CA PRO A 101 -6.15 5.73 3.67
C PRO A 101 -5.92 4.47 4.47
N VAL A 102 -4.67 4.23 4.83
CA VAL A 102 -4.30 3.09 5.65
C VAL A 102 -3.37 3.54 6.76
N SER A 103 -3.45 2.89 7.90
CA SER A 103 -2.60 3.22 9.05
C SER A 103 -1.77 2.03 9.52
N HIS A 104 -2.10 0.84 9.06
CA HIS A 104 -1.38 -0.37 9.45
C HIS A 104 -1.24 -1.32 8.27
N MET A 105 -0.16 -2.09 8.27
CA MET A 105 0.12 -3.02 7.19
C MET A 105 -0.97 -4.07 7.02
N ASP A 106 -1.64 -4.44 8.11
CA ASP A 106 -2.75 -5.40 8.01
C ASP A 106 -3.87 -4.89 7.12
N GLU A 107 -4.14 -3.59 7.16
CA GLU A 107 -5.14 -2.99 6.29
C GLU A 107 -4.69 -3.03 4.84
N VAL A 108 -3.41 -2.77 4.61
CA VAL A 108 -2.85 -2.80 3.26
C VAL A 108 -3.01 -4.20 2.66
N LEU A 109 -2.68 -5.23 3.42
CA LEU A 109 -2.78 -6.59 2.93
C LEU A 109 -4.21 -7.00 2.62
N LYS A 110 -5.16 -6.58 3.45
CA LYS A 110 -6.57 -6.86 3.19
C LYS A 110 -7.04 -6.24 1.89
N LEU A 111 -6.59 -5.03 1.62
CA LEU A 111 -7.06 -4.28 0.46
C LEU A 111 -6.30 -4.60 -0.80
N ALA A 112 -5.02 -4.93 -0.68
CA ALA A 112 -4.16 -5.10 -1.84
C ALA A 112 -4.11 -6.52 -2.39
N LEU A 113 -4.28 -7.52 -1.54
CA LEU A 113 -4.17 -8.90 -1.96
C LEU A 113 -5.53 -9.50 -2.26
N GLU A 114 -5.58 -10.29 -3.33
CA GLU A 114 -6.79 -11.04 -3.63
C GLU A 114 -7.01 -12.10 -2.56
N PRO A 115 -8.25 -12.50 -2.34
CA PRO A 115 -8.51 -13.57 -1.38
C PRO A 115 -7.76 -14.82 -1.80
N GLN A 116 -7.31 -15.57 -0.81
CA GLN A 116 -6.67 -16.83 -1.12
C GLN A 116 -7.68 -17.74 -1.82
N ALA A 117 -7.25 -18.34 -2.91
CA ALA A 117 -8.12 -19.28 -3.60
C ALA A 117 -8.46 -20.40 -2.65
N THR A 118 -9.72 -20.56 -2.37
CA THR A 118 -10.16 -21.68 -1.59
C THR A 118 -10.73 -22.67 -2.56
N ASN A 119 -10.23 -23.83 -2.47
CA ASN A 119 -10.81 -24.89 -3.28
C ASN A 119 -11.93 -25.49 -2.51
N ASP A 120 -13.00 -24.89 -2.64
CA ASP A 120 -14.13 -25.39 -1.90
C ASP A 120 -14.80 -26.48 -2.63
#